data_b6701c61eb3e48e9ca09d36d12e58dbc
#
_entry.id   b6701c61eb3e48e9ca09d36d12e58dbc
#
_cell.length_a   1.000
_cell.length_b   1.000
_cell.length_c   1.000
_cell.angle_alpha   90.00
_cell.angle_beta   90.00
_cell.angle_gamma   90.00
#
_symmetry.space_group_name_H-M   'P 1'
#
loop_
_entity.id
_entity.type
_entity.pdbx_description
1 polymer ?
#
loop_
_entity_poly.entity_id
_entity_poly.type
_entity_poly.pdbx_seq_one_letter_code
_entity_poly.pdbx_strand_id
1 'polypeptide(L)'
;MDRINNKTSLKITRQILRNNLTDSENYLWDKLKWSKLNWIKFRRQHSIDRYIVDFYCPKYKLAIEVDWNVHIDRKEYDEIRTEFLNSWWINVIRFTNDEVLNDINTVISKILSFIT
;
A
#
# COMPACT_ATOMS: atom_id res chain seq x y z
N MET A 1 -8.95 -17.49 -10.77
CA MET A 1 -9.30 -16.12 -10.37
C MET A 1 -8.96 -15.90 -8.91
N ASP A 2 -8.36 -14.81 -8.62
CA ASP A 2 -7.94 -14.49 -7.26
C ASP A 2 -9.12 -13.93 -6.46
N ARG A 3 -9.63 -14.70 -5.51
CA ARG A 3 -10.81 -14.31 -4.74
C ARG A 3 -10.52 -13.29 -3.65
N ILE A 4 -9.26 -13.13 -3.29
CA ILE A 4 -8.91 -12.22 -2.20
C ILE A 4 -8.63 -10.79 -2.68
N ASN A 5 -8.42 -10.58 -3.97
CA ASN A 5 -8.08 -9.26 -4.49
C ASN A 5 -9.32 -8.53 -5.00
N ASN A 6 -9.39 -7.26 -4.69
CA ASN A 6 -10.41 -6.31 -5.21
C ASN A 6 -11.84 -6.81 -5.11
N LYS A 7 -12.26 -7.24 -3.95
CA LYS A 7 -13.64 -7.66 -3.72
C LYS A 7 -14.63 -6.58 -4.16
N THR A 8 -15.68 -6.99 -4.85
CA THR A 8 -16.73 -6.09 -5.30
C THR A 8 -17.40 -5.36 -4.14
N SER A 9 -17.57 -6.03 -3.00
CA SER A 9 -18.18 -5.43 -1.81
C SER A 9 -17.41 -4.22 -1.27
N LEU A 10 -16.12 -4.09 -1.61
CA LEU A 10 -15.29 -2.97 -1.17
C LEU A 10 -15.11 -1.91 -2.25
N LYS A 11 -15.77 -2.05 -3.40
CA LYS A 11 -15.59 -1.14 -4.53
C LYS A 11 -15.88 0.32 -4.17
N ILE A 12 -16.98 0.56 -3.49
CA ILE A 12 -17.36 1.93 -3.11
C ILE A 12 -16.35 2.50 -2.11
N THR A 13 -15.95 1.69 -1.14
CA THR A 13 -14.96 2.11 -0.14
C THR A 13 -13.63 2.47 -0.81
N ARG A 14 -13.15 1.63 -1.74
CA ARG A 14 -11.91 1.93 -2.48
C ARG A 14 -12.03 3.24 -3.27
N GLN A 15 -13.19 3.48 -3.88
CA GLN A 15 -13.41 4.69 -4.65
C GLN A 15 -13.39 5.93 -3.78
N ILE A 16 -14.04 5.87 -2.61
CA ILE A 16 -14.01 6.98 -1.64
C ILE A 16 -12.59 7.25 -1.19
N LEU A 17 -11.82 6.22 -0.87
CA LEU A 17 -10.43 6.37 -0.44
C LEU A 17 -9.56 6.98 -1.54
N ARG A 18 -9.73 6.54 -2.80
CA ARG A 18 -8.99 7.13 -3.92
C ARG A 18 -9.29 8.61 -4.11
N ASN A 19 -10.51 9.04 -3.83
CA ASN A 19 -10.90 10.43 -3.98
C ASN A 19 -10.46 11.30 -2.81
N ASN A 20 -10.06 10.69 -1.70
CA ASN A 20 -9.70 11.39 -0.46
C ASN A 20 -8.31 11.01 0.05
N LEU A 21 -7.36 10.83 -0.88
CA LEU A 21 -5.98 10.53 -0.50
C LEU A 21 -5.37 11.68 0.28
N THR A 22 -4.55 11.34 1.26
CA THR A 22 -3.77 12.33 1.99
C THR A 22 -2.68 12.91 1.09
N ASP A 23 -2.05 14.01 1.52
CA ASP A 23 -0.96 14.63 0.76
C ASP A 23 0.21 13.66 0.57
N SER A 24 0.57 12.91 1.62
CA SER A 24 1.66 11.92 1.52
C SER A 24 1.31 10.79 0.57
N GLU A 25 0.07 10.29 0.61
CA GLU A 25 -0.37 9.25 -0.31
C GLU A 25 -0.37 9.75 -1.76
N ASN A 26 -0.85 10.97 -1.99
CA ASN A 26 -0.82 11.56 -3.33
C ASN A 26 0.61 11.74 -3.83
N TYR A 27 1.50 12.18 -2.97
CA TYR A 27 2.89 12.40 -3.34
C TYR A 27 3.58 11.08 -3.72
N LEU A 28 3.36 10.04 -2.93
CA LEU A 28 3.92 8.71 -3.24
C LEU A 28 3.29 8.14 -4.51
N TRP A 29 1.96 8.25 -4.65
CA TRP A 29 1.28 7.76 -5.86
C TRP A 29 1.82 8.41 -7.12
N ASP A 30 2.14 9.69 -7.06
CA ASP A 30 2.72 10.39 -8.20
C ASP A 30 4.05 9.78 -8.66
N LYS A 31 4.79 9.14 -7.74
CA LYS A 31 6.04 8.45 -8.06
C LYS A 31 5.81 7.04 -8.60
N LEU A 32 4.68 6.43 -8.29
CA LEU A 32 4.39 5.02 -8.61
C LEU A 32 3.49 4.85 -9.83
N LYS A 33 2.60 5.79 -10.06
CA LYS A 33 1.57 5.65 -11.11
C LYS A 33 2.18 5.57 -12.51
N TRP A 34 1.43 4.97 -13.44
CA TRP A 34 1.80 4.86 -14.85
C TRP A 34 3.11 4.10 -15.06
N SER A 35 3.39 3.14 -14.17
CA SER A 35 4.60 2.31 -14.26
C SER A 35 5.90 3.13 -14.32
N LYS A 36 5.92 4.30 -13.66
CA LYS A 36 7.11 5.17 -13.64
C LYS A 36 8.30 4.53 -12.95
N LEU A 37 8.06 3.69 -11.95
CA LEU A 37 9.13 3.07 -11.18
C LEU A 37 9.49 1.73 -11.81
N ASN A 38 10.59 1.68 -12.53
CA ASN A 38 11.12 0.47 -13.18
C ASN A 38 10.11 -0.27 -14.06
N TRP A 39 9.16 0.45 -14.67
CA TRP A 39 8.13 -0.13 -15.53
C TRP A 39 7.22 -1.13 -14.80
N ILE A 40 7.18 -1.05 -13.48
CA ILE A 40 6.36 -1.93 -12.64
C ILE A 40 5.02 -1.27 -12.36
N LYS A 41 3.96 -2.07 -12.50
CA LYS A 41 2.61 -1.59 -12.23
C LYS A 41 2.29 -1.62 -10.75
N PHE A 42 1.83 -0.48 -10.24
CA PHE A 42 1.29 -0.35 -8.89
C PHE A 42 -0.18 0.03 -8.97
N ARG A 43 -0.95 -0.42 -7.99
CA ARG A 43 -2.36 -0.06 -7.84
C ARG A 43 -2.54 0.68 -6.53
N ARG A 44 -3.44 1.64 -6.51
CA ARG A 44 -3.76 2.37 -5.27
C ARG A 44 -5.07 1.87 -4.71
N GLN A 45 -5.19 1.90 -3.38
CA GLN A 45 -6.39 1.49 -2.67
C GLN A 45 -6.90 0.14 -3.19
N HIS A 46 -6.04 -0.87 -3.04
CA HIS A 46 -6.31 -2.21 -3.54
C HIS A 46 -6.81 -3.09 -2.40
N SER A 47 -7.90 -3.81 -2.61
CA SER A 47 -8.43 -4.69 -1.57
C SER A 47 -7.87 -6.11 -1.71
N ILE A 48 -7.46 -6.66 -0.56
CA ILE A 48 -6.99 -8.04 -0.44
C ILE A 48 -7.86 -8.67 0.64
N ASP A 49 -8.78 -9.53 0.24
CA ASP A 49 -9.86 -10.02 1.07
C ASP A 49 -10.64 -8.82 1.65
N ARG A 50 -10.77 -8.69 2.96
CA ARG A 50 -11.48 -7.59 3.62
C ARG A 50 -10.60 -6.37 3.93
N TYR A 51 -9.31 -6.46 3.61
CA TYR A 51 -8.38 -5.38 3.91
C TYR A 51 -8.13 -4.54 2.67
N ILE A 52 -7.95 -3.24 2.86
CA ILE A 52 -7.55 -2.34 1.78
C ILE A 52 -6.15 -1.85 2.09
N VAL A 53 -5.24 -2.04 1.14
CA VAL A 53 -3.87 -1.52 1.25
C VAL A 53 -3.75 -0.25 0.42
N ASP A 54 -2.87 0.66 0.84
CA ASP A 54 -2.74 1.94 0.15
C ASP A 54 -2.22 1.77 -1.27
N PHE A 55 -1.17 0.97 -1.44
CA PHE A 55 -0.62 0.66 -2.75
C PHE A 55 -0.27 -0.81 -2.83
N TYR A 56 -0.41 -1.39 -4.01
CA TYR A 56 -0.12 -2.81 -4.20
C TYR A 56 0.58 -3.04 -5.53
N CYS A 57 1.64 -3.86 -5.50
CA CYS A 57 2.34 -4.34 -6.67
C CYS A 57 2.02 -5.82 -6.87
N PRO A 58 1.16 -6.17 -7.83
CA PRO A 58 0.78 -7.57 -8.03
C PRO A 58 1.95 -8.47 -8.40
N LYS A 59 2.84 -7.98 -9.23
CA LYS A 59 3.97 -8.78 -9.73
C LYS A 59 4.86 -9.28 -8.62
N TYR A 60 5.13 -8.45 -7.63
CA TYR A 60 6.03 -8.79 -6.53
C TYR A 60 5.29 -9.05 -5.22
N LYS A 61 3.96 -9.02 -5.26
CA LYS A 61 3.12 -9.20 -4.06
C LYS A 61 3.58 -8.30 -2.93
N LEU A 62 3.71 -7.02 -3.24
CA LEU A 62 4.19 -6.02 -2.31
C LEU A 62 3.06 -5.03 -1.98
N ALA A 63 2.70 -4.96 -0.72
CA ALA A 63 1.76 -3.97 -0.21
C ALA A 63 2.52 -2.85 0.47
N ILE A 64 2.18 -1.61 0.15
CA ILE A 64 2.80 -0.42 0.72
C ILE A 64 1.74 0.37 1.48
N GLU A 65 2.06 0.73 2.70
CA GLU A 65 1.18 1.50 3.57
C GLU A 65 1.86 2.80 3.96
N VAL A 66 1.09 3.88 3.97
CA VAL A 66 1.55 5.19 4.45
C VAL A 66 0.71 5.53 5.66
N ASP A 67 1.36 5.65 6.82
CA ASP A 67 0.68 5.77 8.09
C ASP A 67 1.01 7.08 8.80
N TRP A 68 0.11 7.47 9.70
CA TRP A 68 0.41 8.55 10.64
C TRP A 68 1.55 8.11 11.58
N ASN A 69 2.29 9.08 12.09
CA ASN A 69 3.46 8.80 12.93
C ASN A 69 3.14 8.11 14.26
N VAL A 70 1.88 8.06 14.65
CA VAL A 70 1.48 7.49 15.94
C VAL A 70 0.35 6.48 15.75
N HIS A 71 0.64 5.20 16.02
CA HIS A 71 -0.35 4.11 15.98
C HIS A 71 -0.49 3.50 17.37
N ILE A 72 -1.21 4.16 18.24
CA ILE A 72 -1.32 3.69 19.62
C ILE A 72 -2.41 2.64 19.78
N ASP A 73 -3.53 2.77 19.07
CA ASP A 73 -4.74 2.02 19.37
C ASP A 73 -5.03 0.83 18.45
N ARG A 74 -4.19 0.52 17.47
CA ARG A 74 -4.49 -0.53 16.49
C ARG A 74 -3.40 -1.59 16.35
N LYS A 75 -2.52 -1.70 17.30
CA LYS A 75 -1.40 -2.61 17.20
C LYS A 75 -1.85 -4.06 16.98
N GLU A 76 -2.80 -4.53 17.77
CA GLU A 76 -3.29 -5.90 17.64
C GLU A 76 -3.97 -6.13 16.29
N TYR A 77 -4.82 -5.20 15.89
CA TYR A 77 -5.47 -5.27 14.58
C TYR A 77 -4.44 -5.30 13.44
N ASP A 78 -3.43 -4.45 13.53
CA ASP A 78 -2.38 -4.39 12.52
C ASP A 78 -1.56 -5.67 12.45
N GLU A 79 -1.31 -6.31 13.59
CA GLU A 79 -0.61 -7.59 13.64
C GLU A 79 -1.41 -8.69 12.97
N ILE A 80 -2.72 -8.79 13.26
CA ILE A 80 -3.61 -9.77 12.64
C ILE A 80 -3.67 -9.56 11.14
N ARG A 81 -3.81 -8.32 10.71
CA ARG A 81 -3.86 -7.93 9.31
C ARG A 81 -2.56 -8.32 8.58
N THR A 82 -1.42 -8.00 9.18
CA THR A 82 -0.11 -8.32 8.61
C THR A 82 0.09 -9.82 8.52
N GLU A 83 -0.27 -10.56 9.55
CA GLU A 83 -0.22 -12.02 9.53
C GLU A 83 -1.05 -12.61 8.40
N PHE A 84 -2.26 -12.10 8.22
CA PHE A 84 -3.14 -12.55 7.15
C PHE A 84 -2.47 -12.31 5.79
N LEU A 85 -1.97 -11.11 5.56
CA LEU A 85 -1.34 -10.77 4.28
C LEU A 85 -0.09 -11.63 4.04
N ASN A 86 0.72 -11.84 5.08
CA ASN A 86 1.90 -12.68 4.98
C ASN A 86 1.54 -14.14 4.66
N SER A 87 0.39 -14.63 5.14
CA SER A 87 -0.05 -15.99 4.84
C SER A 87 -0.34 -16.19 3.34
N TRP A 88 -0.57 -15.11 2.62
CA TRP A 88 -0.75 -15.11 1.17
C TRP A 88 0.52 -14.72 0.42
N TRP A 89 1.67 -14.77 1.09
CA TRP A 89 2.98 -14.43 0.52
C TRP A 89 3.08 -12.98 0.11
N ILE A 90 2.33 -12.10 0.75
CA ILE A 90 2.36 -10.67 0.48
C ILE A 90 3.28 -10.00 1.50
N ASN A 91 4.30 -9.31 0.99
CA ASN A 91 5.16 -8.49 1.84
C ASN A 91 4.48 -7.15 2.10
N VAL A 92 4.50 -6.71 3.34
CA VAL A 92 3.94 -5.41 3.72
C VAL A 92 5.08 -4.51 4.20
N ILE A 93 5.23 -3.35 3.56
CA ILE A 93 6.17 -2.34 4.02
C ILE A 93 5.40 -1.08 4.37
N ARG A 94 5.85 -0.41 5.42
CA ARG A 94 5.17 0.77 5.95
C ARG A 94 6.11 1.95 6.02
N PHE A 95 5.58 3.11 5.67
CA PHE A 95 6.28 4.38 5.78
C PHE A 95 5.40 5.34 6.55
N THR A 96 6.03 6.26 7.27
CA THR A 96 5.29 7.34 7.90
C THR A 96 5.03 8.45 6.89
N ASN A 97 4.05 9.31 7.18
CA ASN A 97 3.79 10.49 6.36
C ASN A 97 5.04 11.35 6.24
N ASP A 98 5.78 11.53 7.33
CA ASP A 98 6.99 12.34 7.33
C ASP A 98 8.07 11.74 6.42
N GLU A 99 8.24 10.43 6.45
CA GLU A 99 9.21 9.78 5.55
C GLU A 99 8.87 10.04 4.09
N VAL A 100 7.59 9.89 3.73
CA VAL A 100 7.17 10.11 2.35
C VAL A 100 7.35 11.57 1.94
N LEU A 101 6.95 12.51 2.76
CA LEU A 101 6.99 13.93 2.40
C LEU A 101 8.39 14.53 2.47
N ASN A 102 9.23 14.06 3.38
CA ASN A 102 10.53 14.68 3.64
C ASN A 102 11.73 13.83 3.26
N ASP A 103 11.55 12.55 2.96
CA ASP A 103 12.65 11.65 2.63
C ASP A 103 12.24 10.64 1.56
N ILE A 104 11.65 11.16 0.49
CA ILE A 104 11.09 10.33 -0.58
C ILE A 104 12.15 9.44 -1.24
N ASN A 105 13.38 9.91 -1.32
CA ASN A 105 14.45 9.12 -1.97
C ASN A 105 14.72 7.83 -1.20
N THR A 106 14.74 7.87 0.13
CA THR A 106 14.90 6.67 0.96
C THR A 106 13.69 5.74 0.81
N VAL A 107 12.49 6.31 0.77
CA VAL A 107 11.27 5.53 0.55
C VAL A 107 11.34 4.78 -0.79
N ILE A 108 11.67 5.48 -1.86
CA ILE A 108 11.78 4.87 -3.19
C ILE A 108 12.88 3.81 -3.23
N SER A 109 14.03 4.07 -2.60
CA SER A 109 15.11 3.08 -2.53
C SER A 109 14.67 1.79 -1.85
N LYS A 110 13.90 1.91 -0.77
CA LYS A 110 13.38 0.74 -0.08
C LYS A 110 12.39 -0.03 -0.93
N ILE A 111 11.48 0.67 -1.61
CA ILE A 111 10.54 0.03 -2.52
C ILE A 111 11.30 -0.70 -3.63
N LEU A 112 12.30 -0.07 -4.22
CA LEU A 112 13.11 -0.69 -5.28
C LEU A 112 13.78 -1.97 -4.81
N SER A 113 14.19 -2.05 -3.55
CA SER A 113 14.83 -3.26 -3.02
C SER A 113 13.91 -4.48 -3.03
N PHE A 114 12.59 -4.27 -3.06
CA PHE A 114 11.61 -5.36 -3.11
C PHE A 114 11.18 -5.73 -4.52
N ILE A 115 11.49 -4.93 -5.52
CA ILE A 115 11.01 -5.13 -6.89
C ILE A 115 12.13 -5.33 -7.91
N THR A 116 13.29 -5.68 -7.46
CA THR A 116 14.44 -5.95 -8.34
C THR A 116 14.82 -7.42 -8.40
#